data_369a701cb219a3f51cd6f9967249f05c
#
_entry.id   369a701cb219a3f51cd6f9967249f05c
#
_cell.length_a   1.000
_cell.length_b   1.000
_cell.length_c   1.000
_cell.angle_alpha   90.00
_cell.angle_beta   90.00
_cell.angle_gamma   90.00
#
_symmetry.space_group_name_H-M   'P 1'
#
loop_
_entity.id
_entity.type
_entity.pdbx_description
1 polymer ?
#
loop_
_entity_poly.entity_id
_entity_poly.type
_entity_poly.pdbx_seq_one_letter_code
_entity_poly.pdbx_strand_id
1 'polypeptide(L)'
;MDLGATSKHPISRRALLRRGAGAAVALGSPALLTACGGSSSSSAPTAGGKAAIKLQLSFLENVQFGGSFVADARGFYAKQGLSVSFLPGGPNISAEPVVASGKALVGISHTSESAQAIDNGAPLTVIGAGYQKNPFCIVSKKTAPLATPNAMRGKRIGVATANQPVFNAFLKANAIPPSAVKVVTIQFDPTPLVTGQVDGLIGFYTNEAVQVELQGVPVHTMLLNDFGYPLIEEVYIVRSADLKSPAERTLIRKFMTAERLGWEATLADPAAAAQLAVSRYGAGQHLDLKQQTREAIAQSQLVADRDTRAHGLFWMSPSKVTNTVRSLALGSVKATPSTFSNEILQEI
;
A
#
# COMPACT_ATOMS: atom_id res chain seq x y z
N MET A 1 18.95 -33.99 -54.69
CA MET A 1 18.98 -32.52 -54.88
C MET A 1 18.82 -31.94 -53.47
N ASP A 2 19.77 -31.80 -52.69
CA ASP A 2 21.06 -31.11 -52.61
C ASP A 2 20.88 -29.59 -52.40
N LEU A 3 21.57 -29.11 -51.32
CA LEU A 3 21.96 -27.75 -50.97
C LEU A 3 20.94 -26.98 -50.10
N GLY A 4 21.30 -26.37 -48.99
CA GLY A 4 22.63 -26.10 -48.43
C GLY A 4 22.48 -25.41 -47.06
N ALA A 5 23.36 -25.78 -46.18
CA ALA A 5 23.55 -25.21 -44.86
C ALA A 5 24.26 -23.84 -44.92
N THR A 6 23.79 -22.83 -44.19
CA THR A 6 24.59 -21.65 -43.88
C THR A 6 24.79 -21.51 -42.38
N SER A 7 26.01 -21.75 -41.96
CA SER A 7 26.56 -21.54 -40.63
C SER A 7 26.62 -20.02 -40.34
N LYS A 8 26.17 -19.60 -39.13
CA LYS A 8 26.49 -18.28 -38.58
C LYS A 8 27.42 -18.45 -37.39
N HIS A 9 28.66 -17.99 -37.52
CA HIS A 9 29.64 -17.89 -36.45
C HIS A 9 29.28 -16.80 -35.41
N PRO A 10 29.60 -17.01 -34.14
CA PRO A 10 29.44 -15.97 -33.12
C PRO A 10 30.68 -15.04 -33.12
N ILE A 11 30.40 -13.72 -33.11
CA ILE A 11 31.43 -12.67 -33.01
C ILE A 11 31.88 -12.53 -31.56
N SER A 12 33.16 -12.76 -31.32
CA SER A 12 33.87 -12.66 -30.05
C SER A 12 34.06 -11.19 -29.63
N ARG A 13 33.73 -10.88 -28.36
CA ARG A 13 33.87 -9.57 -27.71
C ARG A 13 35.30 -9.25 -27.22
N ARG A 14 36.35 -9.54 -27.99
CA ARG A 14 37.74 -9.29 -27.56
C ARG A 14 38.62 -8.65 -28.63
N ALA A 15 38.20 -7.53 -29.23
CA ALA A 15 39.10 -6.78 -30.12
C ALA A 15 38.65 -5.31 -30.25
N LEU A 16 38.83 -4.49 -29.21
CA LEU A 16 38.82 -3.02 -29.34
C LEU A 16 39.50 -2.34 -28.14
N LEU A 17 40.75 -2.69 -27.91
CA LEU A 17 41.64 -1.92 -27.05
C LEU A 17 43.06 -1.99 -27.68
N ARG A 18 43.41 -0.99 -28.49
CA ARG A 18 44.81 -0.54 -28.75
C ARG A 18 44.81 0.48 -29.88
N ARG A 19 45.06 1.74 -29.48
CA ARG A 19 45.99 2.68 -30.16
C ARG A 19 45.53 4.13 -29.97
N GLY A 20 46.43 4.92 -29.41
CA GLY A 20 46.29 6.37 -29.37
C GLY A 20 47.09 7.01 -28.22
N ALA A 21 48.42 6.84 -28.21
CA ALA A 21 49.30 7.68 -27.39
C ALA A 21 49.65 8.96 -28.18
N GLY A 22 49.46 10.11 -27.55
CA GLY A 22 49.90 11.38 -28.08
C GLY A 22 50.12 12.36 -26.92
N ALA A 23 51.38 12.72 -26.65
CA ALA A 23 51.83 13.60 -25.60
C ALA A 23 51.59 15.06 -25.94
N ALA A 24 51.20 15.89 -24.93
CA ALA A 24 51.52 17.33 -24.92
C ALA A 24 51.69 17.78 -23.45
N VAL A 25 52.89 18.29 -23.19
CA VAL A 25 53.35 18.90 -21.97
C VAL A 25 52.89 20.39 -21.95
N ALA A 26 52.31 20.87 -20.85
CA ALA A 26 52.29 22.29 -20.50
C ALA A 26 52.24 22.49 -18.99
N LEU A 27 53.16 23.28 -18.50
CA LEU A 27 53.44 23.70 -17.15
C LEU A 27 52.37 24.64 -16.59
N GLY A 28 52.09 24.56 -15.27
CA GLY A 28 51.42 25.68 -14.57
C GLY A 28 50.83 25.38 -13.23
N SER A 29 51.57 25.60 -12.14
CA SER A 29 51.24 26.05 -10.78
C SER A 29 50.29 25.26 -9.86
N PRO A 30 50.66 25.05 -8.58
CA PRO A 30 49.89 24.34 -7.57
C PRO A 30 48.85 25.26 -6.92
N ALA A 31 47.58 24.96 -7.04
CA ALA A 31 46.52 25.51 -6.20
C ALA A 31 46.20 24.52 -5.08
N LEU A 32 46.38 24.97 -3.85
CA LEU A 32 46.01 24.28 -2.61
C LEU A 32 44.47 24.01 -2.59
N LEU A 33 44.10 22.78 -2.76
CA LEU A 33 42.73 22.33 -2.49
C LEU A 33 42.62 21.91 -1.03
N THR A 34 42.13 22.83 -0.20
CA THR A 34 41.54 22.51 1.11
C THR A 34 40.33 21.60 0.90
N ALA A 35 40.48 20.31 1.21
CA ALA A 35 39.39 19.39 1.28
C ALA A 35 38.56 19.68 2.53
N CYS A 36 37.52 20.50 2.42
CA CYS A 36 36.43 20.53 3.36
C CYS A 36 35.54 19.30 3.08
N GLY A 37 35.58 18.34 3.99
CA GLY A 37 34.62 17.24 4.06
C GLY A 37 33.20 17.78 4.29
N GLY A 38 32.48 18.08 3.23
CA GLY A 38 31.07 18.39 3.28
C GLY A 38 30.27 17.10 3.29
N SER A 39 29.67 16.78 4.44
CA SER A 39 28.57 15.83 4.53
C SER A 39 27.51 16.28 3.55
N SER A 40 27.33 15.55 2.44
CA SER A 40 26.24 15.78 1.50
C SER A 40 24.92 15.39 2.17
N SER A 41 24.33 16.36 2.90
CA SER A 41 22.90 16.35 3.17
C SER A 41 22.20 16.45 1.81
N SER A 42 21.57 15.38 1.36
CA SER A 42 20.71 15.39 0.19
C SER A 42 19.48 16.22 0.51
N SER A 43 19.59 17.55 0.28
CA SER A 43 18.42 18.42 0.26
C SER A 43 17.50 17.94 -0.88
N ALA A 44 16.26 17.60 -0.55
CA ALA A 44 15.25 17.26 -1.53
C ALA A 44 15.14 18.37 -2.58
N PRO A 45 15.05 18.03 -3.88
CA PRO A 45 14.95 19.03 -4.93
C PRO A 45 13.72 19.91 -4.72
N THR A 46 13.89 21.23 -4.70
CA THR A 46 12.82 22.21 -4.56
C THR A 46 12.18 22.50 -5.91
N ALA A 47 10.92 22.08 -6.12
CA ALA A 47 10.12 22.51 -7.25
C ALA A 47 9.31 23.75 -6.84
N GLY A 48 9.68 24.95 -7.34
CA GLY A 48 8.94 26.18 -7.06
C GLY A 48 8.89 26.59 -5.58
N GLY A 49 9.98 26.37 -4.81
CA GLY A 49 10.04 26.71 -3.37
C GLY A 49 9.35 25.71 -2.44
N LYS A 50 8.76 24.61 -2.97
CA LYS A 50 8.14 23.53 -2.21
C LYS A 50 9.06 22.32 -2.14
N ALA A 51 9.08 21.61 -0.99
CA ALA A 51 9.81 20.37 -0.87
C ALA A 51 9.11 19.27 -1.70
N ALA A 52 9.85 18.67 -2.64
CA ALA A 52 9.35 17.59 -3.46
C ALA A 52 9.47 16.27 -2.68
N ILE A 53 8.36 15.57 -2.50
CA ILE A 53 8.30 14.25 -1.86
C ILE A 53 7.54 13.25 -2.74
N LYS A 54 7.77 11.97 -2.50
CA LYS A 54 7.04 10.89 -3.17
C LYS A 54 6.28 10.08 -2.14
N LEU A 55 5.03 9.74 -2.48
CA LEU A 55 4.19 8.78 -1.78
C LEU A 55 4.11 7.52 -2.62
N GLN A 56 4.55 6.38 -2.09
CA GLN A 56 4.32 5.07 -2.71
C GLN A 56 2.94 4.56 -2.28
N LEU A 57 2.08 4.26 -3.25
CA LEU A 57 0.77 3.66 -3.02
C LEU A 57 0.88 2.14 -2.88
N SER A 58 -0.03 1.52 -2.13
CA SER A 58 -0.12 0.06 -1.95
C SER A 58 -0.67 -0.65 -3.19
N PHE A 59 -1.51 0.03 -3.98
CA PHE A 59 -2.18 -0.55 -5.14
C PHE A 59 -2.27 0.46 -6.29
N LEU A 60 -2.99 0.10 -7.37
CA LEU A 60 -3.26 0.97 -8.51
C LEU A 60 -4.07 2.19 -8.07
N GLU A 61 -3.89 3.32 -8.77
CA GLU A 61 -4.58 4.56 -8.45
C GLU A 61 -6.10 4.41 -8.61
N ASN A 62 -6.79 4.31 -7.52
CA ASN A 62 -8.25 4.27 -7.41
C ASN A 62 -8.71 5.04 -6.16
N VAL A 63 -9.99 5.03 -5.85
CA VAL A 63 -10.55 5.79 -4.72
C VAL A 63 -10.08 5.31 -3.34
N GLN A 64 -9.42 4.17 -3.23
CA GLN A 64 -8.75 3.71 -2.00
C GLN A 64 -7.81 4.79 -1.45
N PHE A 65 -7.21 5.60 -2.33
CA PHE A 65 -6.31 6.70 -1.98
C PHE A 65 -7.00 8.08 -2.08
N GLY A 66 -8.32 8.10 -1.96
CA GLY A 66 -9.13 9.31 -2.13
C GLY A 66 -8.68 10.49 -1.27
N GLY A 67 -8.27 10.25 -0.02
CA GLY A 67 -7.74 11.29 0.86
C GLY A 67 -6.49 11.96 0.32
N SER A 68 -5.53 11.18 -0.19
CA SER A 68 -4.30 11.70 -0.80
C SER A 68 -4.61 12.51 -2.08
N PHE A 69 -5.53 12.03 -2.91
CA PHE A 69 -5.94 12.72 -4.13
C PHE A 69 -6.66 14.04 -3.82
N VAL A 70 -7.53 14.06 -2.83
CA VAL A 70 -8.20 15.27 -2.37
C VAL A 70 -7.20 16.25 -1.73
N ALA A 71 -6.21 15.75 -0.97
CA ALA A 71 -5.16 16.58 -0.39
C ALA A 71 -4.34 17.31 -1.47
N ASP A 72 -4.02 16.63 -2.56
CA ASP A 72 -3.34 17.25 -3.71
C ASP A 72 -4.27 18.21 -4.45
N ALA A 73 -5.46 17.76 -4.86
CA ALA A 73 -6.38 18.55 -5.67
C ALA A 73 -6.86 19.84 -4.98
N ARG A 74 -7.05 19.80 -3.65
CA ARG A 74 -7.43 20.98 -2.83
C ARG A 74 -6.24 21.78 -2.35
N GLY A 75 -5.01 21.40 -2.72
CA GLY A 75 -3.78 22.10 -2.40
C GLY A 75 -3.38 22.02 -0.93
N PHE A 76 -3.83 21.00 -0.17
CA PHE A 76 -3.44 20.88 1.24
C PHE A 76 -1.95 20.59 1.39
N TYR A 77 -1.35 19.76 0.53
CA TYR A 77 0.10 19.59 0.48
C TYR A 77 0.82 20.90 0.16
N ALA A 78 0.33 21.63 -0.85
CA ALA A 78 0.92 22.91 -1.25
C ALA A 78 0.91 23.96 -0.13
N LYS A 79 -0.16 24.00 0.68
CA LYS A 79 -0.25 24.87 1.87
C LYS A 79 0.76 24.47 2.96
N GLN A 80 1.17 23.22 3.01
CA GLN A 80 2.25 22.73 3.87
C GLN A 80 3.66 22.94 3.27
N GLY A 81 3.76 23.55 2.10
CA GLY A 81 5.03 23.74 1.39
C GLY A 81 5.56 22.45 0.75
N LEU A 82 4.68 21.50 0.42
CA LEU A 82 5.02 20.22 -0.20
C LEU A 82 4.53 20.19 -1.66
N SER A 83 5.29 19.47 -2.49
CA SER A 83 4.89 18.99 -3.82
C SER A 83 4.96 17.46 -3.78
N VAL A 84 3.81 16.81 -3.80
CA VAL A 84 3.71 15.35 -3.66
C VAL A 84 3.52 14.70 -5.03
N SER A 85 4.31 13.65 -5.32
CA SER A 85 4.14 12.79 -6.47
C SER A 85 3.73 11.39 -6.00
N PHE A 86 2.69 10.82 -6.61
CA PHE A 86 2.24 9.48 -6.33
C PHE A 86 3.03 8.47 -7.18
N LEU A 87 3.56 7.43 -6.55
CA LEU A 87 4.13 6.28 -7.23
C LEU A 87 3.06 5.18 -7.17
N PRO A 88 2.56 4.70 -8.31
CA PRO A 88 1.54 3.67 -8.33
C PRO A 88 2.08 2.37 -7.72
N GLY A 89 1.22 1.67 -7.00
CA GLY A 89 1.44 0.30 -6.57
C GLY A 89 0.85 -0.71 -7.56
N GLY A 90 0.55 -1.89 -7.08
CA GLY A 90 -0.08 -2.95 -7.87
C GLY A 90 0.14 -4.33 -7.25
N PRO A 91 -0.45 -5.38 -7.83
CA PRO A 91 -0.44 -6.73 -7.26
C PRO A 91 0.96 -7.33 -6.99
N ASN A 92 2.00 -6.79 -7.64
CA ASN A 92 3.38 -7.25 -7.54
C ASN A 92 4.37 -6.14 -7.14
N ILE A 93 3.87 -5.04 -6.59
CA ILE A 93 4.68 -3.90 -6.17
C ILE A 93 4.51 -3.71 -4.66
N SER A 94 5.59 -3.95 -3.91
CA SER A 94 5.62 -3.70 -2.46
C SER A 94 6.12 -2.29 -2.16
N ALA A 95 5.49 -1.60 -1.24
CA ALA A 95 5.88 -0.26 -0.83
C ALA A 95 7.17 -0.24 0.03
N GLU A 96 7.40 -1.30 0.80
CA GLU A 96 8.48 -1.41 1.77
C GLU A 96 9.88 -1.20 1.17
N PRO A 97 10.29 -1.88 0.09
CA PRO A 97 11.61 -1.67 -0.50
C PRO A 97 11.75 -0.28 -1.13
N VAL A 98 10.67 0.32 -1.61
CA VAL A 98 10.68 1.67 -2.17
C VAL A 98 10.94 2.71 -1.09
N VAL A 99 10.27 2.58 0.06
CA VAL A 99 10.46 3.47 1.22
C VAL A 99 11.80 3.20 1.87
N ALA A 100 12.16 1.94 2.14
CA ALA A 100 13.41 1.57 2.78
C ALA A 100 14.65 2.08 2.01
N SER A 101 14.58 2.10 0.67
CA SER A 101 15.64 2.66 -0.18
C SER A 101 15.65 4.19 -0.26
N GLY A 102 14.66 4.89 0.31
CA GLY A 102 14.53 6.33 0.25
C GLY A 102 14.02 6.86 -1.11
N LYS A 103 13.52 5.98 -1.99
CA LYS A 103 12.89 6.40 -3.27
C LYS A 103 11.55 7.10 -3.05
N ALA A 104 10.85 6.79 -1.96
CA ALA A 104 9.71 7.52 -1.44
C ALA A 104 9.93 7.85 0.03
N LEU A 105 9.46 9.03 0.48
CA LEU A 105 9.52 9.44 1.88
C LEU A 105 8.48 8.67 2.71
N VAL A 106 7.29 8.49 2.17
CA VAL A 106 6.17 7.80 2.81
C VAL A 106 5.64 6.72 1.86
N GLY A 107 5.21 5.60 2.42
CA GLY A 107 4.45 4.58 1.70
C GLY A 107 3.12 4.30 2.39
N ILE A 108 2.12 3.92 1.61
CA ILE A 108 0.92 3.25 2.10
C ILE A 108 1.08 1.77 1.76
N SER A 109 0.81 0.91 2.73
CA SER A 109 0.99 -0.54 2.57
C SER A 109 0.00 -1.35 3.41
N HIS A 110 -0.07 -2.64 3.14
CA HIS A 110 -0.79 -3.59 3.97
C HIS A 110 -0.03 -3.86 5.27
N THR A 111 -0.76 -3.91 6.38
CA THR A 111 -0.16 -4.09 7.71
C THR A 111 0.66 -5.37 7.83
N SER A 112 0.18 -6.46 7.24
CA SER A 112 0.89 -7.75 7.26
C SER A 112 2.20 -7.69 6.46
N GLU A 113 2.23 -7.01 5.33
CA GLU A 113 3.41 -6.86 4.48
C GLU A 113 4.47 -5.99 5.16
N SER A 114 4.05 -4.83 5.69
CA SER A 114 4.94 -3.94 6.42
C SER A 114 5.51 -4.58 7.68
N ALA A 115 4.68 -5.26 8.46
CA ALA A 115 5.13 -5.96 9.65
C ALA A 115 6.09 -7.11 9.32
N GLN A 116 5.82 -7.87 8.24
CA GLN A 116 6.72 -8.93 7.77
C GLN A 116 8.06 -8.37 7.29
N ALA A 117 8.06 -7.25 6.57
CA ALA A 117 9.29 -6.59 6.13
C ALA A 117 10.12 -6.13 7.34
N ILE A 118 9.47 -5.54 8.35
CA ILE A 118 10.12 -5.09 9.60
C ILE A 118 10.68 -6.29 10.40
N ASP A 119 9.92 -7.38 10.53
CA ASP A 119 10.39 -8.64 11.16
C ASP A 119 11.64 -9.19 10.44
N ASN A 120 11.70 -9.05 9.12
CA ASN A 120 12.85 -9.40 8.29
C ASN A 120 13.99 -8.38 8.31
N GLY A 121 13.90 -7.34 9.15
CA GLY A 121 14.95 -6.35 9.37
C GLY A 121 14.87 -5.08 8.51
N ALA A 122 13.77 -4.84 7.80
CA ALA A 122 13.58 -3.56 7.10
C ALA A 122 13.54 -2.39 8.12
N PRO A 123 14.31 -1.31 7.92
CA PRO A 123 14.42 -0.20 8.87
C PRO A 123 13.22 0.76 8.73
N LEU A 124 12.01 0.23 8.91
CA LEU A 124 10.74 0.94 8.75
C LEU A 124 9.98 1.07 10.07
N THR A 125 9.10 2.06 10.15
CA THR A 125 8.17 2.28 11.25
C THR A 125 6.79 2.61 10.66
N VAL A 126 5.73 2.01 11.22
CA VAL A 126 4.35 2.34 10.92
C VAL A 126 3.97 3.58 11.74
N ILE A 127 3.52 4.66 11.07
CA ILE A 127 3.24 5.96 11.69
C ILE A 127 1.76 6.36 11.69
N GLY A 128 0.89 5.51 11.19
CA GLY A 128 -0.55 5.73 11.16
C GLY A 128 -1.28 4.65 10.40
N ALA A 129 -2.58 4.53 10.63
CA ALA A 129 -3.45 3.56 9.95
C ALA A 129 -4.61 4.27 9.24
N GLY A 130 -4.70 4.13 7.93
CA GLY A 130 -5.78 4.64 7.10
C GLY A 130 -7.11 3.96 7.45
N TYR A 131 -7.08 2.65 7.65
CA TYR A 131 -8.26 1.89 8.08
C TYR A 131 -8.13 1.40 9.51
N GLN A 132 -9.16 1.69 10.28
CA GLN A 132 -9.26 1.35 11.71
C GLN A 132 -9.78 -0.06 11.95
N LYS A 133 -10.24 -0.74 10.90
CA LYS A 133 -10.71 -2.12 10.86
C LYS A 133 -10.14 -2.84 9.65
N ASN A 134 -9.96 -4.14 9.81
CA ASN A 134 -9.56 -5.02 8.72
C ASN A 134 -10.63 -5.05 7.61
N PRO A 135 -10.32 -4.57 6.40
CA PRO A 135 -11.26 -4.57 5.28
C PRO A 135 -11.46 -5.94 4.64
N PHE A 136 -10.59 -6.90 4.93
CA PHE A 136 -10.74 -8.25 4.39
C PHE A 136 -12.03 -8.90 4.85
N CYS A 137 -12.73 -9.50 3.90
CA CYS A 137 -13.95 -10.25 4.15
C CYS A 137 -14.03 -11.50 3.28
N ILE A 138 -14.86 -12.45 3.68
CA ILE A 138 -15.34 -13.49 2.80
C ILE A 138 -16.63 -12.99 2.16
N VAL A 139 -16.59 -12.80 0.85
CA VAL A 139 -17.74 -12.43 0.01
C VAL A 139 -18.39 -13.70 -0.48
N SER A 140 -19.70 -13.83 -0.30
CA SER A 140 -20.52 -14.97 -0.79
C SER A 140 -21.85 -14.46 -1.32
N LYS A 141 -22.54 -15.26 -2.15
CA LYS A 141 -23.88 -14.87 -2.63
C LYS A 141 -24.86 -14.83 -1.47
N LYS A 142 -25.72 -13.82 -1.43
CA LYS A 142 -26.77 -13.69 -0.40
C LYS A 142 -27.74 -14.89 -0.36
N THR A 143 -27.89 -15.58 -1.50
CA THR A 143 -28.71 -16.82 -1.62
C THR A 143 -28.04 -18.05 -1.03
N ALA A 144 -26.72 -18.01 -0.78
CA ALA A 144 -25.94 -19.08 -0.18
C ALA A 144 -24.85 -18.48 0.73
N PRO A 145 -25.23 -17.83 1.86
CA PRO A 145 -24.32 -17.03 2.65
C PRO A 145 -23.32 -17.88 3.44
N LEU A 146 -22.06 -17.48 3.42
CA LEU A 146 -21.01 -17.96 4.31
C LEU A 146 -20.94 -17.03 5.52
N ALA A 147 -21.91 -17.15 6.44
CA ALA A 147 -22.10 -16.21 7.53
C ALA A 147 -21.15 -16.42 8.73
N THR A 148 -20.48 -17.55 8.79
CA THR A 148 -19.51 -17.86 9.85
C THR A 148 -18.30 -18.56 9.26
N PRO A 149 -17.13 -18.54 9.93
CA PRO A 149 -15.94 -19.26 9.47
C PRO A 149 -16.19 -20.75 9.21
N ASN A 150 -16.95 -21.40 10.08
CA ASN A 150 -17.29 -22.84 9.91
C ASN A 150 -18.13 -23.12 8.67
N ALA A 151 -18.90 -22.14 8.16
CA ALA A 151 -19.67 -22.30 6.92
C ALA A 151 -18.78 -22.48 5.67
N MET A 152 -17.47 -22.15 5.76
CA MET A 152 -16.52 -22.38 4.67
C MET A 152 -16.08 -23.85 4.53
N ARG A 153 -16.33 -24.72 5.52
CA ARG A 153 -15.92 -26.13 5.46
C ARG A 153 -16.54 -26.84 4.25
N GLY A 154 -15.70 -27.52 3.48
CA GLY A 154 -16.09 -28.20 2.24
C GLY A 154 -16.39 -27.29 1.06
N LYS A 155 -16.37 -25.97 1.23
CA LYS A 155 -16.66 -24.97 0.19
C LYS A 155 -15.42 -24.63 -0.64
N ARG A 156 -15.66 -24.19 -1.87
CA ARG A 156 -14.66 -23.65 -2.78
C ARG A 156 -14.50 -22.16 -2.47
N ILE A 157 -13.33 -21.77 -1.98
CA ILE A 157 -13.05 -20.37 -1.66
C ILE A 157 -11.99 -19.84 -2.63
N GLY A 158 -12.34 -18.79 -3.38
CA GLY A 158 -11.44 -18.09 -4.26
C GLY A 158 -10.44 -17.24 -3.45
N VAL A 159 -9.16 -17.45 -3.68
CA VAL A 159 -8.07 -16.75 -2.98
C VAL A 159 -7.04 -16.28 -4.00
N ALA A 160 -6.82 -14.98 -4.10
CA ALA A 160 -5.69 -14.45 -4.86
C ALA A 160 -4.37 -14.81 -4.15
N THR A 161 -3.31 -15.07 -4.92
CA THR A 161 -2.03 -15.53 -4.36
C THR A 161 -1.50 -14.59 -3.28
N ALA A 162 -1.60 -13.28 -3.47
CA ALA A 162 -1.18 -12.29 -2.47
C ALA A 162 -2.01 -12.35 -1.17
N ASN A 163 -3.28 -12.78 -1.25
CA ASN A 163 -4.17 -12.87 -0.08
C ASN A 163 -4.04 -14.21 0.67
N GLN A 164 -3.27 -15.17 0.15
CA GLN A 164 -3.11 -16.50 0.76
C GLN A 164 -2.59 -16.45 2.21
N PRO A 165 -1.58 -15.62 2.56
CA PRO A 165 -1.12 -15.51 3.95
C PRO A 165 -2.21 -15.03 4.91
N VAL A 166 -2.99 -14.02 4.52
CA VAL A 166 -4.12 -13.49 5.31
C VAL A 166 -5.20 -14.56 5.50
N PHE A 167 -5.55 -15.27 4.42
CA PHE A 167 -6.55 -16.36 4.48
C PHE A 167 -6.10 -17.48 5.41
N ASN A 168 -4.85 -17.91 5.34
CA ASN A 168 -4.29 -18.96 6.21
C ASN A 168 -4.30 -18.52 7.69
N ALA A 169 -3.94 -17.28 7.98
CA ALA A 169 -3.99 -16.72 9.32
C ALA A 169 -5.43 -16.67 9.86
N PHE A 170 -6.39 -16.31 9.02
CA PHE A 170 -7.81 -16.33 9.37
C PHE A 170 -8.34 -17.75 9.65
N LEU A 171 -7.97 -18.73 8.84
CA LEU A 171 -8.31 -20.15 9.11
C LEU A 171 -7.76 -20.59 10.47
N LYS A 172 -6.50 -20.23 10.77
CA LYS A 172 -5.83 -20.54 12.06
C LYS A 172 -6.54 -19.85 13.22
N ALA A 173 -6.94 -18.58 13.07
CA ALA A 173 -7.69 -17.82 14.08
C ALA A 173 -9.00 -18.55 14.49
N ASN A 174 -9.59 -19.29 13.57
CA ASN A 174 -10.87 -19.97 13.74
C ASN A 174 -10.76 -21.49 13.90
N ALA A 175 -9.55 -22.00 14.14
CA ALA A 175 -9.28 -23.45 14.28
C ALA A 175 -9.82 -24.28 13.10
N ILE A 176 -9.74 -23.74 11.88
CA ILE A 176 -10.14 -24.44 10.66
C ILE A 176 -8.88 -24.97 9.98
N PRO A 177 -8.69 -26.30 9.89
CA PRO A 177 -7.55 -26.84 9.15
C PRO A 177 -7.67 -26.49 7.66
N PRO A 178 -6.57 -26.14 6.98
CA PRO A 178 -6.60 -25.78 5.56
C PRO A 178 -7.25 -26.84 4.66
N SER A 179 -7.09 -28.13 5.01
CA SER A 179 -7.71 -29.24 4.31
C SER A 179 -9.25 -29.30 4.36
N ALA A 180 -9.85 -28.54 5.30
CA ALA A 180 -11.30 -28.45 5.40
C ALA A 180 -11.93 -27.48 4.40
N VAL A 181 -11.14 -26.72 3.65
CA VAL A 181 -11.59 -25.72 2.67
C VAL A 181 -10.95 -26.03 1.32
N LYS A 182 -11.73 -25.92 0.24
CA LYS A 182 -11.21 -26.12 -1.12
C LYS A 182 -10.75 -24.76 -1.66
N VAL A 183 -9.47 -24.44 -1.54
CA VAL A 183 -8.91 -23.20 -2.08
C VAL A 183 -8.84 -23.29 -3.60
N VAL A 184 -9.36 -22.27 -4.27
CA VAL A 184 -9.27 -22.05 -5.71
C VAL A 184 -8.46 -20.78 -5.94
N THR A 185 -7.33 -20.87 -6.61
CA THR A 185 -6.53 -19.69 -6.95
C THR A 185 -7.28 -18.84 -7.98
N ILE A 186 -7.48 -17.58 -7.65
CA ILE A 186 -8.10 -16.57 -8.53
C ILE A 186 -7.19 -15.36 -8.67
N GLN A 187 -7.52 -14.46 -9.59
CA GLN A 187 -6.96 -13.11 -9.63
C GLN A 187 -7.80 -12.15 -8.76
N PHE A 188 -7.47 -10.86 -8.76
CA PHE A 188 -8.29 -9.80 -8.15
C PHE A 188 -9.52 -9.50 -9.02
N ASP A 189 -10.27 -10.55 -9.38
CA ASP A 189 -11.46 -10.52 -10.22
C ASP A 189 -12.55 -11.37 -9.55
N PRO A 190 -13.71 -10.81 -9.20
CA PRO A 190 -14.79 -11.52 -8.54
C PRO A 190 -15.64 -12.39 -9.47
N THR A 191 -15.40 -12.41 -10.77
CA THR A 191 -16.14 -13.21 -11.76
C THR A 191 -16.31 -14.67 -11.39
N PRO A 192 -15.31 -15.38 -10.79
CA PRO A 192 -15.51 -16.76 -10.33
C PRO A 192 -16.64 -16.95 -9.30
N LEU A 193 -16.92 -15.94 -8.46
CA LEU A 193 -18.06 -15.96 -7.54
C LEU A 193 -19.38 -15.72 -8.31
N VAL A 194 -19.39 -14.77 -9.22
CA VAL A 194 -20.57 -14.45 -10.02
C VAL A 194 -21.03 -15.66 -10.83
N THR A 195 -20.09 -16.32 -11.50
CA THR A 195 -20.34 -17.52 -12.35
C THR A 195 -20.55 -18.81 -11.56
N GLY A 196 -20.30 -18.81 -10.24
CA GLY A 196 -20.46 -20.00 -9.40
C GLY A 196 -19.31 -21.01 -9.48
N GLN A 197 -18.14 -20.60 -9.98
CA GLN A 197 -16.93 -21.42 -9.94
C GLN A 197 -16.41 -21.58 -8.50
N VAL A 198 -16.65 -20.56 -7.67
CA VAL A 198 -16.37 -20.58 -6.23
C VAL A 198 -17.65 -20.30 -5.44
N ASP A 199 -17.71 -20.75 -4.19
CA ASP A 199 -18.84 -20.56 -3.29
C ASP A 199 -18.69 -19.27 -2.46
N GLY A 200 -17.48 -18.79 -2.31
CA GLY A 200 -17.08 -17.52 -1.74
C GLY A 200 -15.69 -17.13 -2.21
N LEU A 201 -15.28 -15.88 -1.96
CA LEU A 201 -13.91 -15.43 -2.18
C LEU A 201 -13.46 -14.55 -1.01
N ILE A 202 -12.14 -14.48 -0.79
CA ILE A 202 -11.56 -13.47 0.09
C ILE A 202 -11.19 -12.25 -0.73
N GLY A 203 -11.62 -11.09 -0.27
CA GLY A 203 -11.33 -9.79 -0.88
C GLY A 203 -11.61 -8.66 0.08
N PHE A 204 -11.56 -7.44 -0.40
CA PHE A 204 -11.88 -6.26 0.38
C PHE A 204 -13.39 -5.98 0.34
N TYR A 205 -13.95 -5.66 1.50
CA TYR A 205 -15.32 -5.17 1.65
C TYR A 205 -15.60 -3.96 0.76
N THR A 206 -14.60 -3.11 0.59
CA THR A 206 -14.68 -1.87 -0.20
C THR A 206 -14.57 -2.10 -1.71
N ASN A 207 -14.01 -3.21 -2.17
CA ASN A 207 -13.72 -3.46 -3.58
C ASN A 207 -14.50 -4.67 -4.13
N GLU A 208 -14.05 -5.90 -3.92
CA GLU A 208 -14.64 -7.10 -4.53
C GLU A 208 -16.12 -7.27 -4.19
N ALA A 209 -16.53 -6.95 -2.94
CA ALA A 209 -17.94 -7.01 -2.57
C ALA A 209 -18.80 -6.03 -3.38
N VAL A 210 -18.31 -4.80 -3.56
CA VAL A 210 -18.98 -3.77 -4.39
C VAL A 210 -19.06 -4.20 -5.85
N GLN A 211 -17.97 -4.75 -6.39
CA GLN A 211 -17.93 -5.22 -7.79
C GLN A 211 -18.96 -6.32 -8.07
N VAL A 212 -19.10 -7.31 -7.16
CA VAL A 212 -20.08 -8.39 -7.29
C VAL A 212 -21.50 -7.83 -7.26
N GLU A 213 -21.80 -6.90 -6.36
CA GLU A 213 -23.12 -6.27 -6.28
C GLU A 213 -23.45 -5.45 -7.52
N LEU A 214 -22.47 -4.76 -8.11
CA LEU A 214 -22.67 -3.99 -9.36
C LEU A 214 -22.93 -4.89 -10.57
N GLN A 215 -22.48 -6.14 -10.52
CA GLN A 215 -22.84 -7.17 -11.51
C GLN A 215 -24.24 -7.79 -11.27
N GLY A 216 -25.03 -7.21 -10.36
CA GLY A 216 -26.41 -7.63 -10.08
C GLY A 216 -26.52 -8.86 -9.16
N VAL A 217 -25.44 -9.25 -8.51
CA VAL A 217 -25.43 -10.39 -7.57
C VAL A 217 -25.41 -9.87 -6.14
N PRO A 218 -26.52 -9.94 -5.38
CA PRO A 218 -26.53 -9.56 -3.97
C PRO A 218 -25.58 -10.43 -3.15
N VAL A 219 -24.76 -9.80 -2.30
CA VAL A 219 -23.77 -10.51 -1.50
C VAL A 219 -24.09 -10.52 -0.01
N HIS A 220 -23.48 -11.46 0.68
CA HIS A 220 -23.22 -11.48 2.11
C HIS A 220 -21.72 -11.36 2.32
N THR A 221 -21.29 -10.46 3.22
CA THR A 221 -19.90 -10.24 3.58
C THR A 221 -19.67 -10.65 5.04
N MET A 222 -18.69 -11.49 5.27
CA MET A 222 -18.22 -11.88 6.59
C MET A 222 -16.87 -11.23 6.82
N LEU A 223 -16.82 -10.11 7.58
CA LEU A 223 -15.58 -9.42 7.88
C LEU A 223 -14.66 -10.27 8.76
N LEU A 224 -13.41 -10.42 8.38
CA LEU A 224 -12.41 -11.16 9.14
C LEU A 224 -12.17 -10.52 10.52
N ASN A 225 -12.33 -9.20 10.59
CA ASN A 225 -12.25 -8.42 11.82
C ASN A 225 -13.18 -8.94 12.93
N ASP A 226 -14.39 -9.35 12.58
CA ASP A 226 -15.43 -9.72 13.52
C ASP A 226 -15.32 -11.21 13.95
N PHE A 227 -14.43 -11.94 13.29
CA PHE A 227 -14.21 -13.37 13.50
C PHE A 227 -12.75 -13.72 13.81
N GLY A 228 -12.20 -13.02 14.81
CA GLY A 228 -10.91 -13.39 15.42
C GLY A 228 -9.65 -12.93 14.65
N TYR A 229 -9.81 -12.08 13.60
CA TYR A 229 -8.68 -11.55 12.86
C TYR A 229 -8.75 -10.00 12.75
N PRO A 230 -8.88 -9.29 13.89
CA PRO A 230 -8.88 -7.84 13.90
C PRO A 230 -7.46 -7.30 13.65
N LEU A 231 -7.34 -6.35 12.72
CA LEU A 231 -6.13 -5.55 12.54
C LEU A 231 -6.48 -4.19 11.92
N ILE A 232 -5.64 -3.20 12.19
CA ILE A 232 -5.64 -1.94 11.43
C ILE A 232 -5.04 -2.19 10.05
N GLU A 233 -5.40 -1.38 9.04
CA GLU A 233 -4.97 -1.62 7.66
C GLU A 233 -4.71 -0.31 6.91
N GLU A 234 -4.14 -0.41 5.68
CA GLU A 234 -3.70 0.75 4.90
C GLU A 234 -2.77 1.64 5.72
N VAL A 235 -1.68 1.06 6.21
CA VAL A 235 -0.75 1.75 7.11
C VAL A 235 0.20 2.66 6.37
N TYR A 236 0.51 3.80 6.98
CA TYR A 236 1.57 4.70 6.54
C TYR A 236 2.90 4.26 7.12
N ILE A 237 3.90 4.06 6.25
CA ILE A 237 5.25 3.63 6.63
C ILE A 237 6.29 4.66 6.21
N VAL A 238 7.31 4.80 7.04
CA VAL A 238 8.49 5.64 6.78
C VAL A 238 9.76 4.92 7.23
N ARG A 239 10.93 5.37 6.82
CA ARG A 239 12.19 4.88 7.40
C ARG A 239 12.29 5.32 8.86
N SER A 240 12.69 4.41 9.75
CA SER A 240 12.87 4.72 11.18
C SER A 240 13.93 5.79 11.42
N ALA A 241 14.93 5.92 10.53
CA ALA A 241 15.94 6.96 10.57
C ALA A 241 15.36 8.36 10.28
N ASP A 242 14.34 8.46 9.43
CA ASP A 242 13.73 9.75 9.07
C ASP A 242 12.97 10.38 10.24
N LEU A 243 12.43 9.56 11.15
CA LEU A 243 11.81 10.04 12.39
C LEU A 243 12.82 10.70 13.36
N LYS A 244 14.11 10.36 13.24
CA LYS A 244 15.20 10.92 14.04
C LYS A 244 15.86 12.13 13.39
N SER A 245 15.63 12.35 12.09
CA SER A 245 16.13 13.52 11.35
C SER A 245 15.15 14.68 11.51
N PRO A 246 15.54 15.82 12.10
CA PRO A 246 14.62 16.97 12.25
C PRO A 246 14.02 17.46 10.93
N ALA A 247 14.78 17.41 9.85
CA ALA A 247 14.34 17.83 8.53
C ALA A 247 13.27 16.88 7.97
N GLU A 248 13.57 15.57 7.92
CA GLU A 248 12.67 14.57 7.38
C GLU A 248 11.42 14.41 8.27
N ARG A 249 11.57 14.42 9.60
CA ARG A 249 10.46 14.42 10.55
C ARG A 249 9.50 15.58 10.29
N THR A 250 10.03 16.78 10.00
CA THR A 250 9.22 17.96 9.66
C THR A 250 8.44 17.73 8.37
N LEU A 251 9.03 17.13 7.34
CA LEU A 251 8.35 16.80 6.07
C LEU A 251 7.26 15.77 6.28
N ILE A 252 7.53 14.73 7.05
CA ILE A 252 6.56 13.67 7.39
C ILE A 252 5.36 14.26 8.15
N ARG A 253 5.61 15.09 9.15
CA ARG A 253 4.55 15.77 9.92
C ARG A 253 3.68 16.65 9.01
N LYS A 254 4.28 17.49 8.16
CA LYS A 254 3.57 18.31 7.19
C LYS A 254 2.74 17.47 6.21
N PHE A 255 3.29 16.36 5.75
CA PHE A 255 2.60 15.41 4.90
C PHE A 255 1.37 14.83 5.62
N MET A 256 1.52 14.27 6.81
CA MET A 256 0.43 13.68 7.58
C MET A 256 -0.66 14.69 7.95
N THR A 257 -0.29 15.96 8.20
CA THR A 257 -1.26 17.06 8.40
C THR A 257 -2.12 17.26 7.15
N ALA A 258 -1.52 17.29 5.95
CA ALA A 258 -2.26 17.45 4.71
C ALA A 258 -3.10 16.21 4.36
N GLU A 259 -2.56 15.01 4.60
CA GLU A 259 -3.29 13.74 4.46
C GLU A 259 -4.55 13.73 5.31
N ARG A 260 -4.46 14.12 6.59
CA ARG A 260 -5.62 14.19 7.48
C ARG A 260 -6.71 15.09 6.92
N LEU A 261 -6.36 16.30 6.48
CA LEU A 261 -7.30 17.23 5.86
C LEU A 261 -7.92 16.66 4.57
N GLY A 262 -7.14 15.95 3.78
CA GLY A 262 -7.62 15.27 2.57
C GLY A 262 -8.63 14.18 2.88
N TRP A 263 -8.36 13.35 3.87
CA TRP A 263 -9.27 12.30 4.29
C TRP A 263 -10.53 12.85 5.00
N GLU A 264 -10.41 13.89 5.83
CA GLU A 264 -11.57 14.59 6.40
C GLU A 264 -12.49 15.12 5.30
N ALA A 265 -11.91 15.72 4.26
CA ALA A 265 -12.67 16.20 3.11
C ALA A 265 -13.27 15.06 2.27
N THR A 266 -12.59 13.92 2.15
CA THR A 266 -13.10 12.71 1.48
C THR A 266 -14.26 12.10 2.25
N LEU A 267 -14.19 12.05 3.58
CA LEU A 267 -15.28 11.57 4.42
C LEU A 267 -16.53 12.48 4.33
N ALA A 268 -16.33 13.78 4.15
CA ALA A 268 -17.41 14.74 3.97
C ALA A 268 -18.08 14.65 2.59
N ASP A 269 -17.30 14.30 1.55
CA ASP A 269 -17.78 14.17 0.16
C ASP A 269 -17.07 13.01 -0.56
N PRO A 270 -17.49 11.75 -0.31
CA PRO A 270 -16.91 10.59 -0.97
C PRO A 270 -17.07 10.59 -2.49
N ALA A 271 -18.16 11.21 -3.00
CA ALA A 271 -18.41 11.27 -4.44
C ALA A 271 -17.39 12.16 -5.16
N ALA A 272 -17.01 13.30 -4.57
CA ALA A 272 -15.96 14.14 -5.14
C ALA A 272 -14.60 13.42 -5.16
N ALA A 273 -14.26 12.63 -4.14
CA ALA A 273 -13.04 11.82 -4.13
C ALA A 273 -13.06 10.75 -5.24
N ALA A 274 -14.20 10.08 -5.45
CA ALA A 274 -14.39 9.12 -6.54
C ALA A 274 -14.24 9.79 -7.92
N GLN A 275 -14.80 10.98 -8.09
CA GLN A 275 -14.66 11.75 -9.34
C GLN A 275 -13.18 12.10 -9.61
N LEU A 276 -12.40 12.49 -8.62
CA LEU A 276 -10.97 12.75 -8.76
C LEU A 276 -10.19 11.49 -9.12
N ALA A 277 -10.49 10.36 -8.49
CA ALA A 277 -9.87 9.08 -8.81
C ALA A 277 -10.10 8.70 -10.27
N VAL A 278 -11.33 8.81 -10.76
CA VAL A 278 -11.69 8.44 -12.15
C VAL A 278 -11.11 9.42 -13.17
N SER A 279 -11.28 10.74 -12.95
CA SER A 279 -10.99 11.74 -13.98
C SER A 279 -9.55 12.23 -14.03
N ARG A 280 -8.80 12.07 -12.94
CA ARG A 280 -7.44 12.63 -12.85
C ARG A 280 -6.38 11.59 -12.49
N TYR A 281 -6.46 11.00 -11.30
CA TYR A 281 -5.36 10.19 -10.77
C TYR A 281 -5.33 8.79 -11.35
N GLY A 282 -6.47 8.13 -11.47
CA GLY A 282 -6.65 6.81 -12.08
C GLY A 282 -7.18 6.85 -13.52
N ALA A 283 -7.05 7.97 -14.24
CA ALA A 283 -7.60 8.12 -15.60
C ALA A 283 -7.13 7.02 -16.57
N GLY A 284 -5.91 6.49 -16.39
CA GLY A 284 -5.38 5.38 -17.19
C GLY A 284 -5.90 3.99 -16.80
N GLN A 285 -6.65 3.87 -15.70
CA GLN A 285 -7.14 2.59 -15.17
C GLN A 285 -8.53 2.21 -15.66
N HIS A 286 -9.20 3.07 -16.46
CA HIS A 286 -10.57 2.85 -16.96
C HIS A 286 -11.59 2.57 -15.85
N LEU A 287 -11.48 3.29 -14.72
CA LEU A 287 -12.33 3.11 -13.56
C LEU A 287 -13.80 3.51 -13.84
N ASP A 288 -14.74 2.72 -13.31
CA ASP A 288 -16.16 3.05 -13.33
C ASP A 288 -16.52 4.00 -12.17
N LEU A 289 -17.12 5.15 -12.48
CA LEU A 289 -17.45 6.16 -11.46
C LEU A 289 -18.47 5.66 -10.43
N LYS A 290 -19.45 4.85 -10.84
CA LYS A 290 -20.46 4.31 -9.92
C LYS A 290 -19.80 3.33 -8.93
N GLN A 291 -18.88 2.50 -9.43
CA GLN A 291 -18.08 1.60 -8.59
C GLN A 291 -17.25 2.41 -7.61
N GLN A 292 -16.45 3.36 -8.08
CA GLN A 292 -15.58 4.17 -7.24
C GLN A 292 -16.35 4.98 -6.18
N THR A 293 -17.53 5.48 -6.52
CA THR A 293 -18.40 6.18 -5.55
C THR A 293 -18.89 5.23 -4.45
N ARG A 294 -19.29 4.00 -4.79
CA ARG A 294 -19.72 3.00 -3.80
C ARG A 294 -18.55 2.54 -2.92
N GLU A 295 -17.37 2.36 -3.49
CA GLU A 295 -16.14 2.04 -2.76
C GLU A 295 -15.77 3.17 -1.80
N ALA A 296 -15.83 4.44 -2.22
CA ALA A 296 -15.58 5.60 -1.37
C ALA A 296 -16.53 5.67 -0.17
N ILE A 297 -17.81 5.38 -0.39
CA ILE A 297 -18.81 5.33 0.69
C ILE A 297 -18.51 4.16 1.65
N ALA A 298 -18.19 2.99 1.12
CA ALA A 298 -17.89 1.80 1.92
C ALA A 298 -16.65 2.01 2.78
N GLN A 299 -15.56 2.56 2.21
CA GLN A 299 -14.32 2.81 2.96
C GLN A 299 -14.47 3.84 4.07
N SER A 300 -15.41 4.79 3.97
CA SER A 300 -15.66 5.77 5.02
C SER A 300 -15.98 5.12 6.38
N GLN A 301 -16.56 3.92 6.39
CA GLN A 301 -16.86 3.14 7.59
C GLN A 301 -15.60 2.48 8.21
N LEU A 302 -14.51 2.41 7.46
CA LEU A 302 -13.25 1.84 7.92
C LEU A 302 -12.28 2.91 8.41
N VAL A 303 -12.35 4.13 7.85
CA VAL A 303 -11.40 5.22 8.11
C VAL A 303 -11.64 5.88 9.46
N ALA A 304 -12.91 6.08 9.83
CA ALA A 304 -13.27 6.84 11.03
C ALA A 304 -14.05 6.00 12.03
N ASP A 305 -13.63 6.07 13.29
CA ASP A 305 -14.31 5.44 14.41
C ASP A 305 -14.26 6.31 15.68
N ARG A 306 -14.54 5.72 16.86
CA ARG A 306 -14.52 6.43 18.14
C ARG A 306 -13.12 6.99 18.46
N ASP A 307 -12.07 6.18 18.24
CA ASP A 307 -10.71 6.56 18.61
C ASP A 307 -10.20 7.69 17.70
N THR A 308 -10.46 7.60 16.40
CA THR A 308 -10.05 8.64 15.44
C THR A 308 -10.84 9.94 15.60
N ARG A 309 -12.07 9.88 16.09
CA ARG A 309 -12.83 11.11 16.47
C ARG A 309 -12.24 11.81 17.70
N ALA A 310 -11.62 11.05 18.61
CA ALA A 310 -11.02 11.60 19.82
C ALA A 310 -9.58 12.12 19.60
N HIS A 311 -8.81 11.50 18.70
CA HIS A 311 -7.38 11.74 18.56
C HIS A 311 -6.95 12.20 17.15
N GLY A 312 -7.87 12.31 16.20
CA GLY A 312 -7.60 12.57 14.79
C GLY A 312 -7.52 11.29 13.96
N LEU A 313 -7.69 11.42 12.65
CA LEU A 313 -7.57 10.29 11.72
C LEU A 313 -6.17 9.66 11.80
N PHE A 314 -6.09 8.39 11.42
CA PHE A 314 -4.89 7.53 11.44
C PHE A 314 -4.42 7.07 12.82
N TRP A 315 -5.02 7.56 13.90
CA TRP A 315 -4.62 7.19 15.26
C TRP A 315 -4.71 5.69 15.51
N MET A 316 -3.64 5.13 16.04
CA MET A 316 -3.53 3.72 16.37
C MET A 316 -3.64 3.55 17.89
N SER A 317 -4.84 3.23 18.41
CA SER A 317 -5.03 3.04 19.85
C SER A 317 -4.25 1.81 20.36
N PRO A 318 -3.80 1.81 21.63
CA PRO A 318 -3.05 0.69 22.20
C PRO A 318 -3.77 -0.66 22.08
N SER A 319 -5.11 -0.66 22.20
CA SER A 319 -5.92 -1.87 22.05
C SER A 319 -5.91 -2.41 20.62
N LYS A 320 -6.00 -1.53 19.61
CA LYS A 320 -5.91 -1.91 18.19
C LYS A 320 -4.53 -2.42 17.83
N VAL A 321 -3.47 -1.77 18.31
CA VAL A 321 -2.10 -2.22 18.13
C VAL A 321 -1.92 -3.62 18.73
N THR A 322 -2.39 -3.84 19.97
CA THR A 322 -2.31 -5.16 20.63
C THR A 322 -3.06 -6.24 19.84
N ASN A 323 -4.27 -5.93 19.35
CA ASN A 323 -5.06 -6.85 18.55
C ASN A 323 -4.39 -7.14 17.21
N THR A 324 -3.82 -6.13 16.56
CA THR A 324 -3.07 -6.27 15.31
C THR A 324 -1.85 -7.17 15.49
N VAL A 325 -1.03 -6.94 16.53
CA VAL A 325 0.13 -7.79 16.85
C VAL A 325 -0.30 -9.26 17.06
N ARG A 326 -1.41 -9.49 17.78
CA ARG A 326 -1.96 -10.84 17.99
C ARG A 326 -2.39 -11.49 16.67
N SER A 327 -3.09 -10.74 15.81
CA SER A 327 -3.52 -11.23 14.49
C SER A 327 -2.34 -11.56 13.58
N LEU A 328 -1.30 -10.71 13.54
CA LEU A 328 -0.08 -10.94 12.78
C LEU A 328 0.66 -12.21 13.23
N ALA A 329 0.69 -12.49 14.54
CA ALA A 329 1.29 -13.71 15.07
C ALA A 329 0.61 -15.00 14.57
N LEU A 330 -0.67 -14.96 14.20
CA LEU A 330 -1.36 -16.08 13.56
C LEU A 330 -0.76 -16.40 12.17
N GLY A 331 -0.31 -15.38 11.45
CA GLY A 331 0.44 -15.48 10.19
C GLY A 331 1.93 -15.72 10.37
N SER A 332 2.41 -15.97 11.62
CA SER A 332 3.82 -16.16 11.98
C SER A 332 4.69 -14.91 11.80
N VAL A 333 4.10 -13.73 11.77
CA VAL A 333 4.80 -12.43 11.74
C VAL A 333 5.06 -11.95 13.17
N LYS A 334 6.32 -11.67 13.51
CA LYS A 334 6.75 -11.26 14.85
C LYS A 334 6.71 -9.74 15.03
N ALA A 335 5.55 -9.15 14.90
CA ALA A 335 5.36 -7.74 15.19
C ALA A 335 5.35 -7.49 16.72
N THR A 336 5.75 -6.30 17.12
CA THR A 336 5.66 -5.80 18.49
C THR A 336 4.96 -4.44 18.50
N PRO A 337 4.49 -3.95 19.67
CA PRO A 337 3.94 -2.59 19.75
C PRO A 337 4.88 -1.50 19.23
N SER A 338 6.20 -1.68 19.32
CA SER A 338 7.19 -0.72 18.82
C SER A 338 7.30 -0.68 17.29
N THR A 339 6.66 -1.61 16.57
CA THR A 339 6.47 -1.53 15.11
C THR A 339 5.62 -0.32 14.73
N PHE A 340 4.78 0.16 15.65
CA PHE A 340 3.78 1.22 15.46
C PHE A 340 4.13 2.43 16.34
N SER A 341 4.06 3.64 15.78
CA SER A 341 4.34 4.88 16.51
C SER A 341 3.30 5.95 16.16
N ASN A 342 2.72 6.56 17.19
CA ASN A 342 1.83 7.73 17.03
C ASN A 342 2.59 9.06 17.20
N GLU A 343 3.92 9.06 17.30
CA GLU A 343 4.69 10.26 17.60
C GLU A 343 4.42 11.42 16.62
N ILE A 344 4.27 11.13 15.33
CA ILE A 344 3.93 12.15 14.33
C ILE A 344 2.48 12.64 14.52
N LEU A 345 1.57 11.72 14.84
CA LEU A 345 0.14 12.04 15.00
C LEU A 345 -0.13 12.89 16.26
N GLN A 346 0.74 12.79 17.28
CA GLN A 346 0.67 13.64 18.48
C GLN A 346 1.08 15.08 18.22
N GLU A 347 1.77 15.36 17.11
CA GLU A 347 2.26 16.68 16.73
C GLU A 347 1.33 17.42 15.75
N ILE A 348 0.21 16.81 15.33
CA ILE A 348 -0.69 17.34 14.29
C ILE A 348 -2.14 17.45 14.74
#